data_d3b33a40903f00f2869599d0a6da7f1b
#
_entry.id   d3b33a40903f00f2869599d0a6da7f1b
#
_cell.length_a   1.000
_cell.length_b   1.000
_cell.length_c   1.000
_cell.angle_alpha   90.00
_cell.angle_beta   90.00
_cell.angle_gamma   90.00
#
_symmetry.space_group_name_H-M   'P 1'
#
loop_
_entity.id
_entity.type
_entity.pdbx_description
1 polymer ?
#
loop_
_entity_poly.entity_id
_entity_poly.type
_entity_poly.pdbx_seq_one_letter_code
_entity_poly.pdbx_strand_id
1 'polypeptide(L)'
;MKRPQGFQPPAAPARPPGRDPAAPTRSSARRGAPSRDQALTEPIRLDMDERAASAVPMRAQSEPRESARAETVPSTDAAAAASPTGTAMRDVRAARRALAAAERRRRRYERQEVRRFTRRGRLRRMTWLAGLAAVAALALLAVGVAYSPLMALREIRVEGASRVPAADIRAAFDDRLGTPLPLITTDEVRGALSEFPLIETYSTETVPPGTLVVRIVERTPVGVVETASGLVTADAAGVVIERVEAAPEGLPLVNAEGGLDGDAYRAAGAVLRSLPAELRAQVAQVTADTPDDVRLELAEGAVVVWGSADESSLKATVLARLMAAAPPEDVGGYDVSAPLSAVVY
;
A
#
# COMPACT_ATOMS: atom_id res chain seq x y z
N MET A 1 -63.79 -16.33 -35.74
CA MET A 1 -62.34 -16.56 -35.53
C MET A 1 -61.58 -15.20 -35.59
N LYS A 2 -61.17 -14.68 -34.44
CA LYS A 2 -60.47 -13.40 -34.35
C LYS A 2 -58.94 -13.69 -34.33
N ARG A 3 -58.17 -13.01 -35.21
CA ARG A 3 -56.70 -13.09 -35.26
C ARG A 3 -56.09 -12.43 -34.03
N PRO A 4 -55.01 -12.97 -33.43
CA PRO A 4 -54.28 -12.31 -32.37
C PRO A 4 -53.38 -11.19 -32.94
N GLN A 5 -53.37 -10.03 -32.25
CA GLN A 5 -52.55 -8.87 -32.55
C GLN A 5 -51.10 -9.15 -32.16
N GLY A 6 -50.17 -8.74 -33.04
CA GLY A 6 -48.73 -8.91 -32.84
C GLY A 6 -48.14 -8.01 -31.75
N PHE A 7 -47.15 -8.55 -31.09
CA PHE A 7 -46.30 -7.87 -30.11
C PHE A 7 -45.49 -6.75 -30.80
N GLN A 8 -45.65 -5.51 -30.32
CA GLN A 8 -44.75 -4.39 -30.66
C GLN A 8 -43.61 -4.33 -29.62
N PRO A 9 -42.35 -4.28 -30.05
CA PRO A 9 -41.25 -4.04 -29.13
C PRO A 9 -41.18 -2.59 -28.64
N PRO A 10 -40.72 -2.33 -27.44
CA PRO A 10 -40.63 -0.96 -26.88
C PRO A 10 -39.59 -0.09 -27.64
N ALA A 11 -39.92 1.19 -27.81
CA ALA A 11 -39.14 2.17 -28.49
C ALA A 11 -37.78 2.43 -27.77
N ALA A 12 -36.70 2.54 -28.57
CA ALA A 12 -35.37 2.89 -28.12
C ALA A 12 -35.31 4.34 -27.60
N PRO A 13 -34.51 4.64 -26.57
CA PRO A 13 -34.35 5.99 -26.06
C PRO A 13 -33.59 6.89 -27.06
N ALA A 14 -34.03 8.15 -27.17
CA ALA A 14 -33.50 9.18 -28.06
C ALA A 14 -32.04 9.53 -27.73
N ARG A 15 -31.19 9.64 -28.78
CA ARG A 15 -29.84 10.17 -28.73
C ARG A 15 -29.86 11.68 -28.50
N PRO A 16 -28.93 12.23 -27.69
CA PRO A 16 -28.71 13.68 -27.62
C PRO A 16 -28.04 14.21 -28.88
N PRO A 17 -28.24 15.51 -29.22
CA PRO A 17 -27.75 16.11 -30.46
C PRO A 17 -26.23 16.23 -30.48
N GLY A 18 -25.66 15.93 -31.66
CA GLY A 18 -24.23 15.98 -31.94
C GLY A 18 -23.66 17.40 -31.91
N ARG A 19 -22.43 17.50 -31.42
CA ARG A 19 -21.56 18.67 -31.64
C ARG A 19 -20.67 18.39 -32.84
N ASP A 20 -20.69 19.32 -33.79
CA ASP A 20 -19.84 19.33 -35.01
C ASP A 20 -18.36 19.45 -34.64
N PRO A 21 -17.46 18.83 -35.40
CA PRO A 21 -16.02 18.99 -35.24
C PRO A 21 -15.51 20.27 -35.89
N ALA A 22 -14.97 21.19 -35.09
CA ALA A 22 -14.23 22.35 -35.57
C ALA A 22 -12.79 21.95 -35.97
N ALA A 23 -12.32 22.54 -37.07
CA ALA A 23 -11.06 22.34 -37.77
C ALA A 23 -9.81 22.69 -36.90
N PRO A 24 -8.59 22.18 -37.29
CA PRO A 24 -7.37 22.38 -36.54
C PRO A 24 -6.70 23.71 -36.83
N THR A 25 -6.43 24.50 -35.80
CA THR A 25 -5.53 25.65 -35.86
C THR A 25 -4.16 25.28 -35.29
N ARG A 26 -3.14 25.76 -36.01
CA ARG A 26 -1.70 25.51 -35.84
C ARG A 26 -1.14 26.07 -34.53
N SER A 27 -0.27 25.27 -33.92
CA SER A 27 1.05 25.61 -33.37
C SER A 27 1.27 26.96 -32.68
N SER A 28 1.47 26.89 -31.36
CA SER A 28 2.56 27.66 -30.74
C SER A 28 3.09 26.87 -29.52
N ALA A 29 4.39 26.65 -29.55
CA ALA A 29 5.16 26.00 -28.47
C ALA A 29 4.98 26.75 -27.15
N ARG A 30 4.38 26.12 -26.15
CA ARG A 30 4.51 26.51 -24.75
C ARG A 30 5.20 25.39 -23.97
N ARG A 31 6.33 25.79 -23.40
CA ARG A 31 7.11 25.02 -22.42
C ARG A 31 6.20 24.41 -21.39
N GLY A 32 6.41 23.13 -21.11
CA GLY A 32 5.68 22.34 -20.14
C GLY A 32 5.76 22.95 -18.74
N ALA A 33 4.60 23.10 -18.12
CA ALA A 33 4.48 23.26 -16.68
C ALA A 33 4.61 21.86 -16.04
N PRO A 34 5.34 21.71 -14.95
CA PRO A 34 5.45 20.44 -14.25
C PRO A 34 4.10 20.07 -13.61
N SER A 35 3.75 18.79 -13.74
CA SER A 35 2.59 18.17 -13.11
C SER A 35 2.62 18.37 -11.59
N ARG A 36 1.45 18.64 -11.00
CA ARG A 36 1.25 18.95 -9.57
C ARG A 36 1.55 17.82 -8.59
N ASP A 37 1.99 16.67 -9.04
CA ASP A 37 2.17 15.47 -8.19
C ASP A 37 3.60 15.23 -7.70
N GLN A 38 4.49 16.23 -7.83
CA GLN A 38 5.83 16.18 -7.24
C GLN A 38 6.13 17.41 -6.35
N ALA A 39 5.19 17.81 -5.53
CA ALA A 39 5.50 18.65 -4.40
C ALA A 39 6.12 17.78 -3.30
N LEU A 40 7.40 17.46 -3.46
CA LEU A 40 8.25 17.07 -2.35
C LEU A 40 8.25 18.24 -1.36
N THR A 41 7.72 18.02 -0.18
CA THR A 41 7.85 18.92 0.97
C THR A 41 9.33 19.08 1.26
N GLU A 42 9.90 20.21 0.83
CA GLU A 42 11.22 20.61 1.29
C GLU A 42 11.17 20.84 2.80
N PRO A 43 12.13 20.31 3.57
CA PRO A 43 12.20 20.59 5.00
C PRO A 43 12.49 22.08 5.19
N ILE A 44 11.65 22.76 5.96
CA ILE A 44 11.85 24.14 6.40
C ILE A 44 13.17 24.15 7.20
N ARG A 45 14.23 24.66 6.61
CA ARG A 45 15.45 25.01 7.33
C ARG A 45 15.12 26.25 8.16
N LEU A 46 15.01 26.10 9.45
CA LEU A 46 15.01 27.19 10.40
C LEU A 46 16.44 27.69 10.48
N ASP A 47 16.74 28.76 9.74
CA ASP A 47 17.97 29.52 9.93
C ASP A 47 17.93 30.15 11.32
N MET A 48 18.62 29.53 12.26
CA MET A 48 18.79 30.01 13.64
C MET A 48 19.87 31.09 13.77
N ASP A 49 20.52 31.49 12.69
CA ASP A 49 21.67 32.42 12.75
C ASP A 49 21.32 33.89 12.51
N GLU A 50 20.08 34.25 12.18
CA GLU A 50 19.73 35.67 11.92
C GLU A 50 19.13 36.41 13.12
N ARG A 51 19.07 35.80 14.29
CA ARG A 51 18.61 36.49 15.54
C ARG A 51 19.69 37.02 16.43
N ALA A 52 20.96 36.93 16.06
CA ALA A 52 22.08 37.49 16.84
C ALA A 52 22.45 38.92 16.47
N ALA A 53 21.83 39.56 15.45
CA ALA A 53 22.25 40.86 14.95
C ALA A 53 21.24 42.00 15.19
N SER A 54 20.22 41.83 16.03
CA SER A 54 19.29 42.92 16.38
C SER A 54 19.25 43.19 17.88
N ALA A 55 20.37 43.18 18.53
CA ALA A 55 20.53 43.81 19.84
C ALA A 55 20.62 45.31 19.62
N VAL A 56 19.50 46.02 19.74
CA VAL A 56 19.46 47.48 19.85
C VAL A 56 20.25 47.87 21.11
N PRO A 57 21.27 48.69 21.03
CA PRO A 57 21.97 49.15 22.22
C PRO A 57 21.01 50.04 23.01
N MET A 58 20.71 49.60 24.20
CA MET A 58 19.99 50.40 25.20
C MET A 58 20.85 51.61 25.53
N ARG A 59 20.45 52.76 24.96
CA ARG A 59 21.06 54.08 25.17
C ARG A 59 20.99 54.39 26.65
N ALA A 60 22.12 54.36 27.34
CA ALA A 60 22.27 54.87 28.66
C ALA A 60 21.87 56.36 28.64
N GLN A 61 20.79 56.67 29.30
CA GLN A 61 20.47 58.06 29.61
C GLN A 61 21.47 58.50 30.66
N SER A 62 22.45 59.27 30.20
CA SER A 62 23.33 60.04 31.02
C SER A 62 22.53 61.11 31.79
N GLU A 63 22.50 60.98 33.09
CA GLU A 63 22.03 62.04 33.96
C GLU A 63 22.87 63.29 33.71
N PRO A 64 22.23 64.50 33.69
CA PRO A 64 23.00 65.74 33.64
C PRO A 64 23.67 65.95 34.99
N ARG A 65 24.98 66.02 34.97
CA ARG A 65 25.78 66.57 36.06
C ARG A 65 25.46 68.04 36.13
N GLU A 66 24.68 68.42 37.11
CA GLU A 66 24.54 69.81 37.52
C GLU A 66 25.72 70.22 38.40
N SER A 67 26.38 71.28 37.92
CA SER A 67 27.60 71.82 38.45
C SER A 67 27.47 72.26 39.92
N ALA A 68 28.34 71.80 40.70
CA ALA A 68 28.57 72.31 42.06
C ALA A 68 28.83 73.80 42.06
N ARG A 69 28.02 74.56 42.68
CA ARG A 69 28.29 75.91 43.09
C ARG A 69 28.61 75.83 44.59
N ALA A 70 29.86 76.07 44.84
CA ALA A 70 30.35 76.20 46.22
C ALA A 70 29.72 77.46 46.84
N GLU A 71 28.96 77.27 47.89
CA GLU A 71 28.64 78.34 48.80
C GLU A 71 29.15 78.02 50.18
N THR A 72 29.88 78.93 50.64
CA THR A 72 30.66 79.15 51.85
C THR A 72 29.90 78.79 53.10
N VAL A 73 30.52 78.01 53.97
CA VAL A 73 30.17 77.72 55.34
C VAL A 73 30.38 78.92 56.23
N PRO A 74 29.45 79.35 57.02
CA PRO A 74 29.83 80.01 58.27
C PRO A 74 29.82 78.95 59.40
N SER A 75 30.99 78.80 59.98
CA SER A 75 31.13 78.14 61.24
C SER A 75 30.38 78.90 62.32
N THR A 76 29.50 78.21 62.98
CA THR A 76 29.07 78.69 64.29
C THR A 76 29.05 77.49 65.22
N ASP A 77 29.89 77.68 66.20
CA ASP A 77 30.04 76.82 67.35
C ASP A 77 28.79 76.62 68.15
N ALA A 78 28.77 75.49 68.84
CA ALA A 78 28.10 75.22 70.08
C ALA A 78 26.57 75.19 70.02
N ALA A 79 26.06 73.96 70.03
CA ALA A 79 24.95 73.62 70.99
C ALA A 79 24.79 72.14 71.21
N ALA A 80 25.11 71.72 72.33
CA ALA A 80 24.47 70.76 73.17
C ALA A 80 23.90 69.44 72.57
N ALA A 81 24.53 68.36 72.91
CA ALA A 81 24.01 67.02 72.88
C ALA A 81 22.62 66.97 73.49
N ALA A 82 21.60 66.98 72.65
CA ALA A 82 20.27 66.57 73.01
C ALA A 82 20.19 65.04 72.64
N SER A 83 20.22 64.23 73.68
CA SER A 83 19.90 62.81 73.58
C SER A 83 18.53 62.65 72.92
N PRO A 84 18.37 61.79 71.94
CA PRO A 84 17.08 61.60 71.23
C PRO A 84 16.06 61.19 72.24
N THR A 85 15.07 62.06 72.54
CA THR A 85 13.96 61.80 73.41
C THR A 85 13.30 60.51 72.97
N GLY A 86 12.94 59.64 73.99
CA GLY A 86 12.42 58.30 73.78
C GLY A 86 11.22 58.16 72.83
N THR A 87 10.61 59.29 72.44
CA THR A 87 9.58 59.38 71.40
C THR A 87 10.13 59.16 69.99
N ALA A 88 11.24 59.81 69.63
CA ALA A 88 11.85 59.70 68.29
C ALA A 88 12.34 58.27 68.03
N MET A 89 12.85 57.60 69.09
CA MET A 89 13.26 56.19 68.97
C MET A 89 12.10 55.24 68.82
N ARG A 90 10.95 55.56 69.41
CA ARG A 90 9.68 54.79 69.19
C ARG A 90 9.11 54.96 67.80
N ASP A 91 9.18 56.16 67.26
CA ASP A 91 8.71 56.47 65.91
C ASP A 91 9.57 55.83 64.82
N VAL A 92 10.89 55.79 65.00
CA VAL A 92 11.80 55.04 64.07
C VAL A 92 11.54 53.55 64.14
N ARG A 93 11.30 53.00 65.35
CA ARG A 93 10.93 51.59 65.48
C ARG A 93 9.54 51.28 64.88
N ALA A 94 8.58 52.16 64.99
CA ALA A 94 7.27 52.03 64.41
C ALA A 94 7.37 52.10 62.87
N ALA A 95 8.13 53.04 62.30
CA ALA A 95 8.39 53.16 60.85
C ALA A 95 9.09 51.92 60.28
N ARG A 96 10.11 51.38 60.98
CA ARG A 96 10.75 50.10 60.59
C ARG A 96 9.80 48.93 60.57
N ARG A 97 8.92 48.82 61.57
CA ARG A 97 7.88 47.80 61.63
C ARG A 97 6.86 47.94 60.50
N ALA A 98 6.45 49.17 60.17
CA ALA A 98 5.55 49.47 59.06
C ALA A 98 6.18 49.12 57.69
N LEU A 99 7.46 49.45 57.51
CA LEU A 99 8.21 49.05 56.29
C LEU A 99 8.31 47.52 56.18
N ALA A 100 8.68 46.83 57.26
CA ALA A 100 8.75 45.38 57.25
C ALA A 100 7.36 44.70 57.02
N ALA A 101 6.31 45.34 57.49
CA ALA A 101 4.94 44.88 57.25
C ALA A 101 4.51 45.10 55.79
N ALA A 102 4.89 46.26 55.21
CA ALA A 102 4.63 46.57 53.78
C ALA A 102 5.37 45.61 52.87
N GLU A 103 6.68 45.34 53.14
CA GLU A 103 7.46 44.36 52.38
C GLU A 103 6.86 42.94 52.47
N ARG A 104 6.42 42.52 53.64
CA ARG A 104 5.74 41.20 53.80
C ARG A 104 4.45 41.16 53.00
N ARG A 105 3.66 42.22 52.95
CA ARG A 105 2.45 42.33 52.16
C ARG A 105 2.79 42.25 50.67
N ARG A 106 3.78 43.02 50.19
CA ARG A 106 4.25 42.99 48.82
C ARG A 106 4.71 41.59 48.39
N ARG A 107 5.55 40.92 49.18
CA ARG A 107 5.99 39.56 48.94
C ARG A 107 4.82 38.54 48.90
N ARG A 108 3.76 38.79 49.67
CA ARG A 108 2.55 37.93 49.60
C ARG A 108 1.75 38.16 48.35
N TYR A 109 1.61 39.41 47.89
CA TYR A 109 0.95 39.74 46.61
C TYR A 109 1.74 39.16 45.43
N GLU A 110 3.02 39.36 45.37
CA GLU A 110 3.89 38.80 44.34
C GLU A 110 3.79 37.26 44.25
N ARG A 111 3.80 36.59 45.41
CA ARG A 111 3.61 35.14 45.49
C ARG A 111 2.21 34.68 45.05
N GLN A 112 1.17 35.47 45.31
CA GLN A 112 -0.18 35.15 44.87
C GLN A 112 -0.35 35.35 43.38
N GLU A 113 0.25 36.37 42.81
CA GLU A 113 0.22 36.69 41.40
C GLU A 113 0.97 35.61 40.58
N VAL A 114 2.18 35.25 40.99
CA VAL A 114 2.94 34.16 40.39
C VAL A 114 2.17 32.82 40.48
N ARG A 115 1.48 32.56 41.59
CA ARG A 115 0.65 31.35 41.72
C ARG A 115 -0.57 31.33 40.81
N ARG A 116 -1.16 32.47 40.48
CA ARG A 116 -2.28 32.55 39.55
C ARG A 116 -1.85 32.28 38.11
N PHE A 117 -0.70 32.83 37.66
CA PHE A 117 -0.17 32.61 36.34
C PHE A 117 0.35 31.17 36.14
N THR A 118 1.02 30.60 37.13
CA THR A 118 1.55 29.24 37.06
C THR A 118 0.48 28.16 37.18
N ARG A 119 -0.64 28.39 37.87
CA ARG A 119 -1.73 27.43 37.95
C ARG A 119 -2.39 27.13 36.61
N ARG A 120 -2.69 28.15 35.80
CA ARG A 120 -3.27 27.96 34.48
C ARG A 120 -2.32 27.22 33.52
N GLY A 121 -1.03 27.52 33.56
CA GLY A 121 -0.02 26.81 32.78
C GLY A 121 0.16 25.35 33.22
N ARG A 122 0.13 25.09 34.52
CA ARG A 122 0.20 23.72 35.09
C ARG A 122 -1.04 22.90 34.73
N LEU A 123 -2.22 23.48 34.85
CA LEU A 123 -3.47 22.80 34.48
C LEU A 123 -3.49 22.46 32.99
N ARG A 124 -3.10 23.39 32.10
CA ARG A 124 -2.97 23.10 30.68
C ARG A 124 -1.97 21.97 30.39
N ARG A 125 -0.80 22.00 31.03
CA ARG A 125 0.19 20.92 30.87
C ARG A 125 -0.34 19.60 31.42
N MET A 126 -1.03 19.62 32.55
CA MET A 126 -1.65 18.40 33.12
C MET A 126 -2.75 17.86 32.22
N THR A 127 -3.60 18.70 31.61
CA THR A 127 -4.63 18.24 30.67
C THR A 127 -4.01 17.64 29.39
N TRP A 128 -2.94 18.26 28.87
CA TRP A 128 -2.21 17.69 27.74
C TRP A 128 -1.52 16.37 28.09
N LEU A 129 -0.88 16.27 29.27
CA LEU A 129 -0.28 15.03 29.74
C LEU A 129 -1.33 13.95 30.02
N ALA A 130 -2.48 14.31 30.58
CA ALA A 130 -3.59 13.38 30.79
C ALA A 130 -4.17 12.91 29.45
N GLY A 131 -4.33 13.80 28.47
CA GLY A 131 -4.75 13.44 27.11
C GLY A 131 -3.76 12.48 26.43
N LEU A 132 -2.46 12.79 26.50
CA LEU A 132 -1.40 11.92 25.96
C LEU A 132 -1.38 10.56 26.68
N ALA A 133 -1.52 10.55 28.00
CA ALA A 133 -1.57 9.31 28.77
C ALA A 133 -2.81 8.47 28.42
N ALA A 134 -3.97 9.10 28.20
CA ALA A 134 -5.18 8.40 27.76
C ALA A 134 -5.01 7.77 26.36
N VAL A 135 -4.40 8.50 25.42
CA VAL A 135 -4.09 7.96 24.09
C VAL A 135 -3.09 6.80 24.19
N ALA A 136 -2.04 6.96 25.00
CA ALA A 136 -1.06 5.90 25.21
C ALA A 136 -1.69 4.66 25.87
N ALA A 137 -2.55 4.85 26.86
CA ALA A 137 -3.28 3.75 27.49
C ALA A 137 -4.21 3.02 26.52
N LEU A 138 -4.92 3.77 25.66
CA LEU A 138 -5.76 3.19 24.61
C LEU A 138 -4.94 2.40 23.59
N ALA A 139 -3.79 2.93 23.16
CA ALA A 139 -2.87 2.24 22.26
C ALA A 139 -2.33 0.95 22.88
N LEU A 140 -1.92 0.99 24.17
CA LEU A 140 -1.47 -0.19 24.88
C LEU A 140 -2.59 -1.23 25.06
N LEU A 141 -3.81 -0.78 25.30
CA LEU A 141 -4.97 -1.67 25.36
C LEU A 141 -5.23 -2.34 24.01
N ALA A 142 -5.20 -1.57 22.91
CA ALA A 142 -5.39 -2.10 21.56
C ALA A 142 -4.31 -3.14 21.20
N VAL A 143 -3.05 -2.83 21.50
CA VAL A 143 -1.93 -3.79 21.33
C VAL A 143 -2.15 -5.00 22.23
N GLY A 144 -2.48 -4.83 23.50
CA GLY A 144 -2.74 -5.93 24.42
C GLY A 144 -3.87 -6.85 23.95
N VAL A 145 -4.94 -6.30 23.37
CA VAL A 145 -6.04 -7.09 22.79
C VAL A 145 -5.58 -7.81 21.53
N ALA A 146 -4.84 -7.13 20.63
CA ALA A 146 -4.38 -7.71 19.38
C ALA A 146 -3.44 -8.92 19.59
N TYR A 147 -2.61 -8.88 20.63
CA TYR A 147 -1.68 -9.97 20.99
C TYR A 147 -2.21 -10.92 22.06
N SER A 148 -3.49 -10.78 22.44
CA SER A 148 -4.11 -11.66 23.45
C SER A 148 -4.61 -12.96 22.82
N PRO A 149 -4.87 -14.00 23.64
CA PRO A 149 -5.52 -15.23 23.20
C PRO A 149 -6.92 -15.02 22.59
N LEU A 150 -7.51 -13.84 22.75
CA LEU A 150 -8.78 -13.49 22.07
C LEU A 150 -8.64 -13.41 20.56
N MET A 151 -7.47 -13.00 20.08
CA MET A 151 -7.13 -12.89 18.65
C MET A 151 -6.30 -14.07 18.16
N ALA A 152 -6.27 -15.17 18.92
CA ALA A 152 -5.56 -16.38 18.54
C ALA A 152 -6.27 -17.09 17.37
N LEU A 153 -5.48 -17.65 16.44
CA LEU A 153 -5.96 -18.49 15.36
C LEU A 153 -6.72 -19.71 15.91
N ARG A 154 -7.95 -19.86 15.53
CA ARG A 154 -8.85 -20.96 15.95
C ARG A 154 -9.41 -21.73 14.78
N GLU A 155 -9.60 -21.05 13.64
CA GLU A 155 -10.23 -21.62 12.46
C GLU A 155 -9.42 -21.23 11.23
N ILE A 156 -9.20 -22.23 10.36
CA ILE A 156 -8.59 -22.01 9.04
C ILE A 156 -9.64 -22.37 8.00
N ARG A 157 -10.01 -21.35 7.22
CA ARG A 157 -10.97 -21.52 6.13
C ARG A 157 -10.23 -21.53 4.82
N VAL A 158 -10.29 -22.64 4.12
CA VAL A 158 -9.67 -22.82 2.80
C VAL A 158 -10.76 -22.65 1.73
N GLU A 159 -10.50 -21.78 0.77
CA GLU A 159 -11.36 -21.49 -0.37
C GLU A 159 -10.60 -21.73 -1.67
N GLY A 160 -11.28 -22.28 -2.71
CA GLY A 160 -10.69 -22.55 -4.03
C GLY A 160 -9.99 -23.90 -4.14
N ALA A 161 -10.02 -24.72 -3.09
CA ALA A 161 -9.51 -26.09 -3.12
C ALA A 161 -10.53 -27.03 -3.82
N SER A 162 -10.06 -27.76 -4.83
CA SER A 162 -10.86 -28.76 -5.56
C SER A 162 -10.16 -30.12 -5.66
N ARG A 163 -8.89 -30.14 -6.06
CA ARG A 163 -8.06 -31.35 -6.16
C ARG A 163 -7.21 -31.58 -4.92
N VAL A 164 -6.73 -30.49 -4.30
CA VAL A 164 -6.03 -30.56 -3.03
C VAL A 164 -7.06 -30.65 -1.91
N PRO A 165 -7.01 -31.70 -1.05
CA PRO A 165 -7.95 -31.79 0.07
C PRO A 165 -7.76 -30.57 1.01
N ALA A 166 -8.84 -29.82 1.25
CA ALA A 166 -8.80 -28.69 2.17
C ALA A 166 -8.41 -29.06 3.60
N ALA A 167 -8.55 -30.35 3.97
CA ALA A 167 -8.13 -30.89 5.25
C ALA A 167 -6.60 -30.89 5.37
N ASP A 168 -5.88 -31.28 4.31
CA ASP A 168 -4.43 -31.34 4.30
C ASP A 168 -3.82 -29.94 4.40
N ILE A 169 -4.43 -28.98 3.68
CA ILE A 169 -4.02 -27.57 3.81
C ILE A 169 -4.22 -27.05 5.23
N ARG A 170 -5.35 -27.41 5.89
CA ARG A 170 -5.58 -26.99 7.29
C ARG A 170 -4.55 -27.63 8.22
N ALA A 171 -4.24 -28.91 8.02
CA ALA A 171 -3.26 -29.64 8.83
C ALA A 171 -1.86 -29.02 8.76
N ALA A 172 -1.49 -28.41 7.62
CA ALA A 172 -0.22 -27.71 7.47
C ALA A 172 -0.09 -26.45 8.36
N PHE A 173 -1.18 -26.01 8.99
CA PHE A 173 -1.20 -24.90 9.93
C PHE A 173 -1.52 -25.33 11.37
N ASP A 174 -1.57 -26.61 11.69
CA ASP A 174 -1.95 -27.08 13.03
C ASP A 174 -1.00 -26.56 14.12
N ASP A 175 0.27 -26.43 13.81
CA ASP A 175 1.31 -25.87 14.69
C ASP A 175 1.13 -24.36 14.97
N ARG A 176 0.30 -23.68 14.20
CA ARG A 176 -0.02 -22.25 14.34
C ARG A 176 -1.33 -21.99 15.07
N LEU A 177 -2.11 -23.01 15.36
CA LEU A 177 -3.33 -22.85 16.17
C LEU A 177 -2.96 -22.30 17.56
N GLY A 178 -3.73 -21.30 18.01
CA GLY A 178 -3.46 -20.59 19.27
C GLY A 178 -2.49 -19.41 19.15
N THR A 179 -1.82 -19.22 18.00
CA THR A 179 -0.96 -18.06 17.75
C THR A 179 -1.83 -16.83 17.47
N PRO A 180 -1.58 -15.66 18.08
CA PRO A 180 -2.28 -14.43 17.74
C PRO A 180 -2.15 -14.08 16.26
N LEU A 181 -3.27 -13.75 15.58
CA LEU A 181 -3.31 -13.48 14.14
C LEU A 181 -2.24 -12.49 13.63
N PRO A 182 -1.90 -11.38 14.35
CA PRO A 182 -0.87 -10.46 13.89
C PRO A 182 0.55 -11.03 13.91
N LEU A 183 0.78 -12.18 14.55
CA LEU A 183 2.08 -12.84 14.59
C LEU A 183 2.26 -13.86 13.47
N ILE A 184 1.21 -14.19 12.73
CA ILE A 184 1.29 -15.10 11.58
C ILE A 184 1.88 -14.33 10.41
N THR A 185 3.09 -14.68 10.02
CA THR A 185 3.83 -14.00 8.96
C THR A 185 3.51 -14.60 7.58
N THR A 186 3.67 -13.79 6.54
CA THR A 186 3.52 -14.26 5.16
C THR A 186 4.52 -15.36 4.80
N ASP A 187 5.72 -15.35 5.40
CA ASP A 187 6.73 -16.37 5.15
C ASP A 187 6.36 -17.74 5.78
N GLU A 188 5.73 -17.73 6.92
CA GLU A 188 5.20 -18.95 7.54
C GLU A 188 4.07 -19.54 6.70
N VAL A 189 3.16 -18.71 6.20
CA VAL A 189 2.10 -19.16 5.29
C VAL A 189 2.70 -19.72 4.00
N ARG A 190 3.69 -19.02 3.43
CA ARG A 190 4.40 -19.50 2.23
C ARG A 190 5.07 -20.84 2.49
N GLY A 191 5.72 -21.00 3.64
CA GLY A 191 6.36 -22.26 4.04
C GLY A 191 5.36 -23.41 4.08
N ALA A 192 4.24 -23.22 4.77
CA ALA A 192 3.18 -24.24 4.87
C ALA A 192 2.57 -24.61 3.51
N LEU A 193 2.33 -23.62 2.64
CA LEU A 193 1.73 -23.87 1.32
C LEU A 193 2.74 -24.38 0.27
N SER A 194 4.05 -24.22 0.49
CA SER A 194 5.08 -24.72 -0.44
C SER A 194 5.13 -26.25 -0.53
N GLU A 195 4.56 -26.96 0.44
CA GLU A 195 4.43 -28.42 0.43
C GLU A 195 3.39 -28.92 -0.59
N PHE A 196 2.57 -28.00 -1.12
CA PHE A 196 1.51 -28.33 -2.09
C PHE A 196 1.84 -27.81 -3.50
N PRO A 197 2.53 -28.59 -4.35
CA PRO A 197 2.93 -28.16 -5.70
C PRO A 197 1.73 -27.78 -6.59
N LEU A 198 0.56 -28.35 -6.30
CA LEU A 198 -0.69 -28.06 -7.02
C LEU A 198 -1.21 -26.64 -6.80
N ILE A 199 -0.70 -25.90 -5.82
CA ILE A 199 -1.10 -24.51 -5.61
C ILE A 199 -0.26 -23.60 -6.51
N GLU A 200 -0.92 -22.88 -7.41
CA GLU A 200 -0.28 -21.89 -8.29
C GLU A 200 -0.07 -20.56 -7.57
N THR A 201 -1.14 -20.04 -6.99
CA THR A 201 -1.14 -18.79 -6.22
C THR A 201 -2.06 -18.90 -5.01
N TYR A 202 -1.82 -18.06 -4.03
CA TYR A 202 -2.69 -17.96 -2.86
C TYR A 202 -2.81 -16.51 -2.39
N SER A 203 -3.88 -16.22 -1.69
CA SER A 203 -4.06 -15.00 -0.91
C SER A 203 -4.57 -15.35 0.49
N THR A 204 -4.19 -14.55 1.48
CA THR A 204 -4.62 -14.75 2.86
C THR A 204 -5.32 -13.54 3.39
N GLU A 205 -6.36 -13.75 4.17
CA GLU A 205 -7.13 -12.73 4.84
C GLU A 205 -7.33 -13.14 6.31
N THR A 206 -7.00 -12.24 7.22
CA THR A 206 -7.25 -12.46 8.64
C THR A 206 -8.60 -11.86 9.03
N VAL A 207 -9.50 -12.69 9.54
CA VAL A 207 -10.83 -12.29 9.98
C VAL A 207 -10.91 -12.42 11.50
N PRO A 208 -10.85 -11.30 12.25
CA PRO A 208 -11.01 -11.33 13.69
C PRO A 208 -12.35 -11.97 14.11
N PRO A 209 -12.42 -12.68 15.26
CA PRO A 209 -11.37 -12.73 16.29
C PRO A 209 -10.33 -13.83 16.11
N GLY A 210 -10.43 -14.79 15.20
CA GLY A 210 -9.51 -15.92 15.19
C GLY A 210 -9.58 -16.78 13.93
N THR A 211 -10.01 -16.25 12.78
CA THR A 211 -10.12 -16.99 11.52
C THR A 211 -9.04 -16.51 10.53
N LEU A 212 -8.32 -17.44 9.94
CA LEU A 212 -7.46 -17.22 8.79
C LEU A 212 -8.16 -17.81 7.55
N VAL A 213 -8.47 -16.95 6.57
CA VAL A 213 -9.00 -17.38 5.28
C VAL A 213 -7.84 -17.50 4.31
N VAL A 214 -7.64 -18.69 3.75
CA VAL A 214 -6.62 -18.99 2.74
C VAL A 214 -7.37 -19.29 1.44
N ARG A 215 -7.29 -18.36 0.48
CA ARG A 215 -7.81 -18.53 -0.87
C ARG A 215 -6.70 -19.03 -1.75
N ILE A 216 -6.88 -20.16 -2.37
CA ILE A 216 -5.91 -20.77 -3.27
C ILE A 216 -6.42 -20.81 -4.70
N VAL A 217 -5.49 -20.74 -5.63
CA VAL A 217 -5.74 -21.06 -7.04
C VAL A 217 -4.89 -22.26 -7.37
N GLU A 218 -5.55 -23.35 -7.77
CA GLU A 218 -4.88 -24.58 -8.14
C GLU A 218 -4.30 -24.48 -9.56
N ARG A 219 -3.13 -25.09 -9.76
CA ARG A 219 -2.50 -25.19 -11.07
C ARG A 219 -3.37 -25.95 -12.03
N THR A 220 -3.52 -25.42 -13.23
CA THR A 220 -4.21 -26.10 -14.31
C THR A 220 -3.20 -26.68 -15.26
N PRO A 221 -3.22 -28.01 -15.53
CA PRO A 221 -2.35 -28.59 -16.54
C PRO A 221 -2.69 -28.02 -17.92
N VAL A 222 -1.66 -27.70 -18.69
CA VAL A 222 -1.83 -27.19 -20.05
C VAL A 222 -1.41 -28.19 -21.11
N GLY A 223 -0.58 -29.16 -20.73
CA GLY A 223 -0.12 -30.19 -21.62
C GLY A 223 0.60 -31.33 -20.92
N VAL A 224 0.96 -32.32 -21.67
CA VAL A 224 1.74 -33.51 -21.27
C VAL A 224 3.13 -33.40 -21.90
N VAL A 225 4.15 -33.64 -21.10
CA VAL A 225 5.54 -33.61 -21.57
C VAL A 225 6.17 -34.98 -21.36
N GLU A 226 6.91 -35.46 -22.35
CA GLU A 226 7.72 -36.65 -22.19
C GLU A 226 9.05 -36.29 -21.53
N THR A 227 9.34 -36.94 -20.42
CA THR A 227 10.60 -36.77 -19.66
C THR A 227 11.34 -38.09 -19.59
N ALA A 228 12.59 -38.04 -19.14
CA ALA A 228 13.39 -39.29 -18.90
C ALA A 228 12.71 -40.24 -17.89
N SER A 229 11.78 -39.73 -17.08
CA SER A 229 11.03 -40.50 -16.07
C SER A 229 9.62 -40.92 -16.49
N GLY A 230 9.25 -40.69 -17.76
CA GLY A 230 7.91 -40.95 -18.31
C GLY A 230 7.12 -39.68 -18.60
N LEU A 231 5.84 -39.88 -18.92
CA LEU A 231 4.92 -38.76 -19.21
C LEU A 231 4.52 -38.02 -17.92
N VAL A 232 4.55 -36.72 -17.98
CA VAL A 232 4.12 -35.86 -16.87
C VAL A 232 3.16 -34.79 -17.38
N THR A 233 2.15 -34.48 -16.61
CA THR A 233 1.34 -33.27 -16.86
C THR A 233 2.05 -32.07 -16.21
N ALA A 234 2.07 -30.95 -16.91
CA ALA A 234 2.68 -29.71 -16.40
C ALA A 234 1.80 -28.49 -16.66
N ASP A 235 2.01 -27.46 -15.84
CA ASP A 235 1.37 -26.15 -16.02
C ASP A 235 2.12 -25.30 -17.07
N ALA A 236 1.60 -24.11 -17.36
CA ALA A 236 2.22 -23.20 -18.33
C ALA A 236 3.58 -22.64 -17.88
N ALA A 237 3.95 -22.79 -16.60
CA ALA A 237 5.24 -22.38 -16.06
C ALA A 237 6.28 -23.51 -16.05
N GLY A 238 5.91 -24.73 -16.50
CA GLY A 238 6.76 -25.91 -16.49
C GLY A 238 6.78 -26.68 -15.17
N VAL A 239 5.89 -26.35 -14.24
CA VAL A 239 5.80 -27.07 -12.97
C VAL A 239 5.06 -28.40 -13.20
N VAL A 240 5.71 -29.50 -12.84
CA VAL A 240 5.12 -30.83 -12.92
C VAL A 240 4.00 -30.97 -11.90
N ILE A 241 2.83 -31.39 -12.39
CA ILE A 241 1.64 -31.60 -11.56
C ILE A 241 1.54 -33.04 -11.13
N GLU A 242 1.58 -33.97 -12.10
CA GLU A 242 1.49 -35.41 -11.83
C GLU A 242 2.15 -36.22 -12.93
N ARG A 243 2.46 -37.48 -12.64
CA ARG A 243 2.88 -38.45 -13.66
C ARG A 243 1.69 -39.20 -14.18
N VAL A 244 1.69 -39.44 -15.49
CA VAL A 244 0.59 -40.14 -16.18
C VAL A 244 1.13 -41.28 -17.02
N GLU A 245 0.38 -42.36 -17.17
CA GLU A 245 0.74 -43.47 -18.06
C GLU A 245 0.40 -43.20 -19.52
N ALA A 246 -0.62 -42.37 -19.74
CA ALA A 246 -1.06 -41.92 -21.06
C ALA A 246 -1.53 -40.46 -20.97
N ALA A 247 -1.49 -39.73 -22.09
CA ALA A 247 -2.01 -38.36 -22.15
C ALA A 247 -3.50 -38.35 -21.87
N PRO A 248 -3.98 -37.57 -20.86
CA PRO A 248 -5.39 -37.38 -20.62
C PRO A 248 -6.07 -36.71 -21.82
N GLU A 249 -7.34 -37.02 -22.07
CA GLU A 249 -8.14 -36.37 -23.12
C GLU A 249 -8.16 -34.83 -22.95
N GLY A 250 -7.94 -34.11 -24.05
CA GLY A 250 -7.95 -32.65 -24.07
C GLY A 250 -6.66 -31.98 -23.58
N LEU A 251 -5.62 -32.76 -23.26
CA LEU A 251 -4.28 -32.23 -23.00
C LEU A 251 -3.33 -32.61 -24.12
N PRO A 252 -2.78 -31.63 -24.85
CA PRO A 252 -1.84 -31.88 -25.94
C PRO A 252 -0.50 -32.39 -25.41
N LEU A 253 0.20 -33.15 -26.27
CA LEU A 253 1.60 -33.47 -26.04
C LEU A 253 2.45 -32.22 -26.38
N VAL A 254 3.30 -31.78 -25.46
CA VAL A 254 4.15 -30.62 -25.65
C VAL A 254 5.60 -31.07 -25.82
N ASN A 255 6.17 -30.78 -26.99
CA ASN A 255 7.56 -31.00 -27.29
C ASN A 255 8.25 -29.64 -27.47
N ALA A 256 9.04 -29.23 -26.51
CA ALA A 256 9.73 -27.96 -26.51
C ALA A 256 11.22 -28.14 -26.28
N GLU A 257 12.03 -27.40 -27.02
CA GLU A 257 13.49 -27.44 -26.81
C GLU A 257 13.85 -26.91 -25.43
N GLY A 258 14.79 -27.59 -24.75
CA GLY A 258 15.15 -27.28 -23.38
C GLY A 258 14.22 -27.87 -22.31
N GLY A 259 13.16 -28.60 -22.73
CA GLY A 259 12.22 -29.24 -21.79
C GLY A 259 11.40 -28.25 -20.97
N LEU A 260 10.93 -28.69 -19.79
CA LEU A 260 10.03 -27.92 -18.93
C LEU A 260 10.60 -26.57 -18.44
N ASP A 261 11.92 -26.48 -18.28
CA ASP A 261 12.60 -25.26 -17.80
C ASP A 261 12.94 -24.30 -18.94
N GLY A 262 12.73 -24.71 -20.21
CA GLY A 262 13.05 -23.95 -21.42
C GLY A 262 12.14 -22.74 -21.65
N ASP A 263 12.67 -21.70 -22.29
CA ASP A 263 11.88 -20.54 -22.73
C ASP A 263 10.86 -20.93 -23.81
N ALA A 264 11.19 -21.90 -24.66
CA ALA A 264 10.29 -22.46 -25.65
C ALA A 264 9.06 -23.11 -25.00
N TYR A 265 9.24 -23.86 -23.92
CA TYR A 265 8.13 -24.44 -23.16
C TYR A 265 7.22 -23.34 -22.56
N ARG A 266 7.82 -22.30 -21.96
CA ARG A 266 7.04 -21.21 -21.39
C ARG A 266 6.21 -20.46 -22.44
N ALA A 267 6.75 -20.30 -23.65
CA ALA A 267 6.01 -19.72 -24.76
C ALA A 267 4.85 -20.63 -25.20
N ALA A 268 5.10 -21.93 -25.39
CA ALA A 268 4.05 -22.92 -25.69
C ALA A 268 2.96 -22.97 -24.61
N GLY A 269 3.36 -22.96 -23.34
CA GLY A 269 2.45 -22.91 -22.19
C GLY A 269 1.59 -21.64 -22.16
N ALA A 270 2.17 -20.48 -22.47
CA ALA A 270 1.45 -19.22 -22.57
C ALA A 270 0.44 -19.23 -23.72
N VAL A 271 0.82 -19.79 -24.88
CA VAL A 271 -0.09 -20.00 -26.02
C VAL A 271 -1.26 -20.89 -25.62
N LEU A 272 -1.00 -22.07 -25.07
CA LEU A 272 -2.04 -23.02 -24.64
C LEU A 272 -2.99 -22.44 -23.59
N ARG A 273 -2.45 -21.63 -22.66
CA ARG A 273 -3.28 -20.94 -21.64
C ARG A 273 -4.20 -19.89 -22.27
N SER A 274 -3.78 -19.27 -23.36
CA SER A 274 -4.56 -18.23 -24.06
C SER A 274 -5.67 -18.78 -24.93
N LEU A 275 -5.59 -20.08 -25.33
CA LEU A 275 -6.59 -20.73 -26.16
C LEU A 275 -7.91 -20.91 -25.39
N PRO A 276 -9.06 -20.61 -25.99
CA PRO A 276 -10.35 -21.06 -25.51
C PRO A 276 -10.38 -22.58 -25.34
N ALA A 277 -11.13 -23.08 -24.36
CA ALA A 277 -11.18 -24.51 -24.04
C ALA A 277 -11.52 -25.38 -25.26
N GLU A 278 -12.43 -24.90 -26.10
CA GLU A 278 -12.89 -25.59 -27.32
C GLU A 278 -11.78 -25.74 -28.37
N LEU A 279 -10.93 -24.72 -28.55
CA LEU A 279 -9.77 -24.77 -29.45
C LEU A 279 -8.66 -25.64 -28.85
N ARG A 280 -8.41 -25.50 -27.56
CA ARG A 280 -7.39 -26.28 -26.87
C ARG A 280 -7.65 -27.76 -26.92
N ALA A 281 -8.91 -28.16 -26.81
CA ALA A 281 -9.30 -29.56 -26.90
C ALA A 281 -9.08 -30.18 -28.29
N GLN A 282 -8.92 -29.37 -29.34
CA GLN A 282 -8.62 -29.82 -30.69
C GLN A 282 -7.12 -29.95 -30.99
N VAL A 283 -6.26 -29.44 -30.07
CA VAL A 283 -4.81 -29.52 -30.21
C VAL A 283 -4.33 -30.90 -29.74
N ALA A 284 -3.70 -31.66 -30.62
CA ALA A 284 -3.12 -32.95 -30.29
C ALA A 284 -1.67 -32.80 -29.81
N GLN A 285 -0.90 -31.96 -30.50
CA GLN A 285 0.53 -31.74 -30.17
C GLN A 285 0.91 -30.29 -30.34
N VAL A 286 1.86 -29.86 -29.52
CA VAL A 286 2.54 -28.56 -29.63
C VAL A 286 4.03 -28.78 -29.76
N THR A 287 4.63 -28.14 -30.70
CA THR A 287 6.10 -28.07 -30.88
C THR A 287 6.59 -26.64 -30.74
N ALA A 288 7.72 -26.46 -30.07
CA ALA A 288 8.36 -25.17 -29.92
C ALA A 288 9.87 -25.35 -29.90
N ASP A 289 10.54 -24.98 -30.98
CA ASP A 289 12.00 -25.02 -31.04
C ASP A 289 12.61 -23.75 -30.46
N THR A 290 11.89 -22.64 -30.55
CA THR A 290 12.23 -21.36 -29.93
C THR A 290 10.98 -20.71 -29.34
N PRO A 291 11.10 -19.67 -28.49
CA PRO A 291 9.93 -18.93 -27.99
C PRO A 291 9.05 -18.28 -29.06
N ASP A 292 9.63 -18.07 -30.25
CA ASP A 292 8.96 -17.38 -31.39
C ASP A 292 8.51 -18.35 -32.49
N ASP A 293 8.72 -19.66 -32.33
CA ASP A 293 8.31 -20.69 -33.29
C ASP A 293 7.45 -21.76 -32.62
N VAL A 294 6.30 -21.35 -32.13
CA VAL A 294 5.28 -22.26 -31.55
C VAL A 294 4.37 -22.73 -32.69
N ARG A 295 4.20 -24.05 -32.80
CA ARG A 295 3.30 -24.70 -33.77
C ARG A 295 2.35 -25.62 -33.03
N LEU A 296 1.09 -25.64 -33.47
CA LEU A 296 0.06 -26.52 -32.94
C LEU A 296 -0.37 -27.48 -33.99
N GLU A 297 -0.37 -28.76 -33.71
CA GLU A 297 -0.94 -29.80 -34.58
C GLU A 297 -2.33 -30.13 -34.03
N LEU A 298 -3.34 -29.98 -34.88
CA LEU A 298 -4.72 -30.30 -34.55
C LEU A 298 -4.97 -31.79 -34.68
N ALA A 299 -5.95 -32.31 -33.94
CA ALA A 299 -6.33 -33.74 -33.96
C ALA A 299 -6.71 -34.23 -35.37
N GLU A 300 -7.18 -33.36 -36.24
CA GLU A 300 -7.58 -33.63 -37.63
C GLU A 300 -6.39 -33.51 -38.60
N GLY A 301 -5.19 -33.22 -38.11
CA GLY A 301 -3.94 -33.20 -38.87
C GLY A 301 -3.52 -31.84 -39.41
N ALA A 302 -4.36 -30.82 -39.38
CA ALA A 302 -3.97 -29.47 -39.80
C ALA A 302 -2.94 -28.87 -38.83
N VAL A 303 -1.98 -28.11 -39.38
CA VAL A 303 -0.91 -27.46 -38.60
C VAL A 303 -1.19 -25.97 -38.49
N VAL A 304 -1.16 -25.45 -37.24
CA VAL A 304 -1.27 -24.03 -36.97
C VAL A 304 0.12 -23.44 -36.67
N VAL A 305 0.61 -22.57 -37.51
CA VAL A 305 1.79 -21.78 -37.25
C VAL A 305 1.39 -20.59 -36.36
N TRP A 306 1.77 -20.66 -35.10
CA TRP A 306 1.42 -19.61 -34.11
C TRP A 306 2.47 -18.53 -34.00
N GLY A 307 3.75 -18.92 -34.08
CA GLY A 307 4.89 -18.01 -33.83
C GLY A 307 5.05 -17.68 -32.35
N SER A 308 5.24 -16.41 -32.00
CA SER A 308 5.40 -15.98 -30.60
C SER A 308 4.11 -16.02 -29.82
N ALA A 309 4.23 -15.95 -28.49
CA ALA A 309 3.07 -15.84 -27.57
C ALA A 309 2.41 -14.44 -27.58
N ASP A 310 2.98 -13.46 -28.31
CA ASP A 310 2.43 -12.11 -28.41
C ASP A 310 1.07 -12.12 -29.12
N GLU A 311 0.20 -11.21 -28.70
CA GLU A 311 -1.15 -11.05 -29.26
C GLU A 311 -1.98 -12.35 -29.32
N SER A 312 -1.67 -13.35 -28.48
CA SER A 312 -2.29 -14.70 -28.52
C SER A 312 -3.81 -14.67 -28.47
N SER A 313 -4.42 -13.74 -27.73
CA SER A 313 -5.89 -13.60 -27.69
C SER A 313 -6.47 -13.18 -29.04
N LEU A 314 -5.77 -12.33 -29.79
CA LEU A 314 -6.16 -11.93 -31.14
C LEU A 314 -5.96 -13.09 -32.13
N LYS A 315 -4.80 -13.76 -32.08
CA LYS A 315 -4.49 -14.95 -32.86
C LYS A 315 -5.53 -16.06 -32.66
N ALA A 316 -5.92 -16.33 -31.43
CA ALA A 316 -6.97 -17.32 -31.12
C ALA A 316 -8.32 -16.94 -31.76
N THR A 317 -8.69 -15.65 -31.69
CA THR A 317 -9.93 -15.17 -32.33
C THR A 317 -9.89 -15.29 -33.85
N VAL A 318 -8.76 -14.98 -34.46
CA VAL A 318 -8.54 -15.10 -35.91
C VAL A 318 -8.58 -16.57 -36.31
N LEU A 319 -7.86 -17.44 -35.61
CA LEU A 319 -7.85 -18.88 -35.87
C LEU A 319 -9.27 -19.47 -35.80
N ALA A 320 -10.04 -19.14 -34.78
CA ALA A 320 -11.42 -19.63 -34.64
C ALA A 320 -12.29 -19.24 -35.85
N ARG A 321 -12.09 -18.02 -36.40
CA ARG A 321 -12.82 -17.56 -37.60
C ARG A 321 -12.34 -18.26 -38.86
N LEU A 322 -11.04 -18.51 -38.98
CA LEU A 322 -10.49 -19.25 -40.10
C LEU A 322 -10.99 -20.69 -40.11
N MET A 323 -10.95 -21.37 -39.01
CA MET A 323 -11.45 -22.75 -38.87
C MET A 323 -12.96 -22.84 -39.14
N ALA A 324 -13.75 -21.83 -38.78
CA ALA A 324 -15.18 -21.78 -39.13
C ALA A 324 -15.43 -21.57 -40.65
N ALA A 325 -14.50 -20.89 -41.33
CA ALA A 325 -14.60 -20.62 -42.80
C ALA A 325 -13.99 -21.73 -43.64
N ALA A 326 -12.92 -22.35 -43.16
CA ALA A 326 -12.21 -23.45 -43.80
C ALA A 326 -11.88 -24.49 -42.69
N PRO A 327 -12.67 -25.55 -42.58
CA PRO A 327 -12.49 -26.57 -41.54
C PRO A 327 -11.12 -27.27 -41.61
N PRO A 328 -10.59 -27.73 -40.47
CA PRO A 328 -9.26 -28.34 -40.42
C PRO A 328 -9.09 -29.61 -41.25
N GLU A 329 -10.16 -30.33 -41.49
CA GLU A 329 -10.20 -31.52 -42.38
C GLU A 329 -9.95 -31.20 -43.86
N ASP A 330 -10.24 -29.98 -44.29
CA ASP A 330 -10.17 -29.52 -45.69
C ASP A 330 -8.89 -28.78 -46.07
N VAL A 331 -8.02 -28.48 -45.10
CA VAL A 331 -6.84 -27.61 -45.29
C VAL A 331 -5.57 -28.24 -44.70
N GLY A 332 -4.40 -27.85 -45.23
CA GLY A 332 -3.12 -28.25 -44.68
C GLY A 332 -2.77 -27.54 -43.38
N GLY A 333 -3.23 -26.32 -43.23
CA GLY A 333 -2.98 -25.57 -42.02
C GLY A 333 -3.32 -24.09 -42.07
N TYR A 334 -3.01 -23.41 -40.97
CA TYR A 334 -3.27 -21.99 -40.76
C TYR A 334 -1.99 -21.30 -40.28
N ASP A 335 -1.68 -20.16 -40.85
CA ASP A 335 -0.64 -19.28 -40.34
C ASP A 335 -1.28 -18.06 -39.68
N VAL A 336 -1.19 -18.00 -38.36
CA VAL A 336 -1.70 -16.89 -37.53
C VAL A 336 -0.56 -16.14 -36.83
N SER A 337 0.69 -16.40 -37.23
CA SER A 337 1.86 -15.70 -36.63
C SER A 337 1.74 -14.18 -36.77
N ALA A 338 1.14 -13.71 -37.89
CA ALA A 338 0.77 -12.31 -38.12
C ALA A 338 -0.77 -12.19 -38.21
N PRO A 339 -1.50 -11.90 -37.11
CA PRO A 339 -2.95 -12.02 -37.05
C PRO A 339 -3.71 -11.08 -38.02
N LEU A 340 -3.08 -9.98 -38.45
CA LEU A 340 -3.68 -9.06 -39.42
C LEU A 340 -3.51 -9.55 -40.87
N SER A 341 -2.67 -10.54 -41.13
CA SER A 341 -2.36 -11.12 -42.43
C SER A 341 -2.36 -12.65 -42.38
N ALA A 342 -3.27 -13.21 -41.60
CA ALA A 342 -3.37 -14.66 -41.43
C ALA A 342 -3.74 -15.37 -42.74
N VAL A 343 -3.18 -16.58 -42.97
CA VAL A 343 -3.29 -17.34 -44.18
C VAL A 343 -3.75 -18.78 -43.91
N VAL A 344 -4.54 -19.34 -44.82
CA VAL A 344 -4.90 -20.77 -44.87
C VAL A 344 -4.22 -21.41 -46.06
N TYR A 345 -3.65 -22.58 -45.90
CA TYR A 345 -2.90 -23.29 -46.98
C TYR A 345 -3.18 -24.78 -47.01
#